data_5e901b97d16e757d9b920f697b3c4d2e
#
_entry.id   5e901b97d16e757d9b920f697b3c4d2e
#
_cell.length_a   1.000
_cell.length_b   1.000
_cell.length_c   1.000
_cell.angle_alpha   90.00
_cell.angle_beta   90.00
_cell.angle_gamma   90.00
#
_symmetry.space_group_name_H-M   'P 1'
#
loop_
_entity.id
_entity.type
_entity.pdbx_description
1 polymer ?
#
loop_
_entity_poly.entity_id
_entity_poly.type
_entity_poly.pdbx_seq_one_letter_code
_entity_poly.pdbx_strand_id
1 'polypeptide(L)'
;MKLYYSPGACSLSPHIVAHELGIRLSIEKTDTKTKRTESGRDFWQINPKGYVPALELDNGEVLTEGPAIVQYLADQKGNTQLAPANGTLARARLQEMLNYITSEIHKTYSPLFKDDTPEATREERKAYLTRRYEYIERILAKQQWLLGDHFTVADAYLFTVTRWAAAVKLDLSGYPALLAFQERVAMRPAVQAAMLAEGLIKQKVAA
;
A
#
# COMPACT_ATOMS: atom_id res chain seq x y z
N MET A 1 -6.62 -2.22 -18.23
CA MET A 1 -5.41 -1.97 -17.38
C MET A 1 -5.00 -3.26 -16.69
N LYS A 2 -3.70 -3.49 -16.48
CA LYS A 2 -3.13 -4.66 -15.80
C LYS A 2 -2.19 -4.21 -14.66
N LEU A 3 -2.39 -4.78 -13.46
CA LEU A 3 -1.52 -4.54 -12.30
C LEU A 3 -0.53 -5.71 -12.13
N TYR A 4 0.76 -5.40 -12.20
CA TYR A 4 1.81 -6.32 -11.79
C TYR A 4 2.01 -6.20 -10.28
N TYR A 5 1.90 -7.33 -9.59
CA TYR A 5 1.87 -7.36 -8.14
C TYR A 5 2.73 -8.49 -7.55
N SER A 6 3.03 -8.39 -6.27
CA SER A 6 3.52 -9.51 -5.46
C SER A 6 2.64 -9.59 -4.20
N PRO A 7 2.18 -10.79 -3.79
CA PRO A 7 1.23 -10.93 -2.70
C PRO A 7 1.69 -10.22 -1.42
N GLY A 8 0.86 -9.33 -0.90
CA GLY A 8 1.12 -8.56 0.32
C GLY A 8 2.20 -7.48 0.22
N ALA A 9 2.81 -7.28 -0.94
CA ALA A 9 3.73 -6.17 -1.19
C ALA A 9 2.97 -4.84 -1.29
N CYS A 10 3.70 -3.74 -1.52
CA CYS A 10 3.11 -2.40 -1.67
C CYS A 10 2.10 -2.29 -2.83
N SER A 11 2.12 -3.22 -3.78
CA SER A 11 1.14 -3.40 -4.85
C SER A 11 -0.28 -3.72 -4.36
N LEU A 12 -0.44 -4.17 -3.12
CA LEU A 12 -1.76 -4.36 -2.51
C LEU A 12 -2.53 -3.03 -2.40
N SER A 13 -1.84 -1.91 -2.17
CA SER A 13 -2.49 -0.60 -2.05
C SER A 13 -3.24 -0.17 -3.33
N PRO A 14 -2.65 -0.14 -4.54
CA PRO A 14 -3.43 0.13 -5.76
C PRO A 14 -4.46 -0.96 -6.09
N HIS A 15 -4.25 -2.20 -5.67
CA HIS A 15 -5.24 -3.27 -5.83
C HIS A 15 -6.50 -2.98 -4.98
N ILE A 16 -6.33 -2.58 -3.72
CA ILE A 16 -7.42 -2.13 -2.84
C ILE A 16 -8.15 -0.94 -3.49
N VAL A 17 -7.43 0.08 -3.92
CA VAL A 17 -8.01 1.28 -4.51
C VAL A 17 -8.81 0.96 -5.78
N ALA A 18 -8.35 0.03 -6.61
CA ALA A 18 -9.11 -0.42 -7.77
C ALA A 18 -10.44 -1.06 -7.37
N HIS A 19 -10.46 -1.91 -6.33
CA HIS A 19 -11.70 -2.48 -5.79
C HIS A 19 -12.64 -1.43 -5.19
N GLU A 20 -12.13 -0.44 -4.45
CA GLU A 20 -12.92 0.69 -3.93
C GLU A 20 -13.60 1.51 -5.03
N LEU A 21 -12.97 1.58 -6.20
CA LEU A 21 -13.46 2.32 -7.38
C LEU A 21 -14.33 1.46 -8.33
N GLY A 22 -14.46 0.17 -8.05
CA GLY A 22 -15.11 -0.76 -8.99
C GLY A 22 -14.36 -0.91 -10.32
N ILE A 23 -13.04 -0.64 -10.33
CA ILE A 23 -12.19 -0.83 -11.51
C ILE A 23 -11.78 -2.29 -11.59
N ARG A 24 -12.10 -2.94 -12.71
CA ARG A 24 -11.61 -4.29 -12.99
C ARG A 24 -10.19 -4.20 -13.56
N LEU A 25 -9.22 -4.64 -12.75
CA LEU A 25 -7.84 -4.84 -13.21
C LEU A 25 -7.64 -6.32 -13.54
N SER A 26 -6.97 -6.63 -14.65
CA SER A 26 -6.26 -7.89 -14.71
C SER A 26 -5.03 -7.78 -13.80
N ILE A 27 -4.73 -8.85 -13.09
CA ILE A 27 -3.57 -8.90 -12.19
C ILE A 27 -2.59 -9.94 -12.67
N GLU A 28 -1.30 -9.66 -12.61
CA GLU A 28 -0.25 -10.60 -12.98
C GLU A 28 0.81 -10.64 -11.89
N LYS A 29 0.94 -11.83 -11.27
CA LYS A 29 1.90 -12.04 -10.20
C LYS A 29 3.33 -11.92 -10.74
N THR A 30 4.18 -11.25 -9.96
CA THR A 30 5.59 -11.03 -10.27
C THR A 30 6.45 -11.53 -9.11
N ASP A 31 7.41 -12.37 -9.40
CA ASP A 31 8.46 -12.74 -8.46
C ASP A 31 9.48 -11.59 -8.38
N THR A 32 9.54 -10.94 -7.23
CA THR A 32 10.43 -9.80 -7.01
C THR A 32 11.90 -10.18 -6.85
N LYS A 33 12.22 -11.47 -6.66
CA LYS A 33 13.60 -11.98 -6.60
C LYS A 33 14.11 -12.33 -8.01
N THR A 34 13.39 -13.17 -8.72
CA THR A 34 13.79 -13.65 -10.07
C THR A 34 13.46 -12.65 -11.18
N LYS A 35 12.65 -11.64 -10.90
CA LYS A 35 12.17 -10.63 -11.87
C LYS A 35 11.44 -11.27 -13.06
N ARG A 36 10.65 -12.31 -12.76
CA ARG A 36 9.78 -12.97 -13.73
C ARG A 36 8.33 -12.81 -13.35
N THR A 37 7.48 -12.56 -14.32
CA THR A 37 6.04 -12.60 -14.14
C THR A 37 5.55 -14.06 -14.19
N GLU A 38 4.32 -14.29 -13.72
CA GLU A 38 3.67 -15.61 -13.76
C GLU A 38 3.56 -16.18 -15.18
N SER A 39 3.39 -15.31 -16.20
CA SER A 39 3.41 -15.69 -17.61
C SER A 39 4.82 -15.91 -18.17
N GLY A 40 5.87 -15.77 -17.36
CA GLY A 40 7.28 -15.98 -17.76
C GLY A 40 7.96 -14.76 -18.39
N ARG A 41 7.29 -13.61 -18.49
CA ARG A 41 7.90 -12.38 -19.04
C ARG A 41 9.01 -11.88 -18.12
N ASP A 42 10.04 -11.27 -18.73
CA ASP A 42 11.06 -10.55 -17.98
C ASP A 42 10.49 -9.21 -17.46
N PHE A 43 10.39 -9.10 -16.13
CA PHE A 43 9.81 -7.91 -15.50
C PHE A 43 10.66 -6.64 -15.70
N TRP A 44 11.97 -6.77 -15.92
CA TRP A 44 12.81 -5.62 -16.26
C TRP A 44 12.39 -4.94 -17.56
N GLN A 45 11.81 -5.69 -18.52
CA GLN A 45 11.27 -5.13 -19.77
C GLN A 45 9.94 -4.39 -19.58
N ILE A 46 9.24 -4.66 -18.46
CA ILE A 46 7.98 -4.01 -18.10
C ILE A 46 8.24 -2.79 -17.24
N ASN A 47 9.05 -2.96 -16.20
CA ASN A 47 9.46 -1.89 -15.30
C ASN A 47 10.98 -1.93 -15.08
N PRO A 48 11.74 -1.02 -15.71
CA PRO A 48 13.19 -0.97 -15.55
C PRO A 48 13.68 -0.71 -14.12
N LYS A 49 12.80 -0.27 -13.20
CA LYS A 49 13.12 -0.15 -11.78
C LYS A 49 13.12 -1.52 -11.07
N GLY A 50 12.53 -2.56 -11.66
CA GLY A 50 12.56 -3.94 -11.20
C GLY A 50 11.74 -4.23 -9.93
N TYR A 51 10.74 -3.42 -9.59
CA TYR A 51 9.87 -3.64 -8.43
C TYR A 51 8.40 -3.31 -8.70
N VAL A 52 7.51 -3.96 -7.95
CA VAL A 52 6.07 -3.71 -7.96
C VAL A 52 5.71 -2.53 -7.03
N PRO A 53 4.54 -1.86 -7.26
CA PRO A 53 3.60 -2.06 -8.35
C PRO A 53 4.06 -1.46 -9.67
N ALA A 54 3.56 -2.05 -10.77
CA ALA A 54 3.54 -1.43 -12.08
C ALA A 54 2.12 -1.59 -12.66
N LEU A 55 1.56 -0.52 -13.19
CA LEU A 55 0.23 -0.49 -13.81
C LEU A 55 0.40 -0.29 -15.32
N GLU A 56 0.16 -1.33 -16.09
CA GLU A 56 0.11 -1.26 -17.54
C GLU A 56 -1.27 -0.73 -17.97
N LEU A 57 -1.29 0.38 -18.67
CA LEU A 57 -2.48 1.03 -19.18
C LEU A 57 -2.95 0.37 -20.48
N ASP A 58 -4.18 0.70 -20.91
CA ASP A 58 -4.76 0.12 -22.14
C ASP A 58 -4.04 0.57 -23.43
N ASN A 59 -3.29 1.67 -23.38
CA ASN A 59 -2.42 2.14 -24.46
C ASN A 59 -1.01 1.53 -24.45
N GLY A 60 -0.71 0.64 -23.48
CA GLY A 60 0.59 -0.02 -23.33
C GLY A 60 1.61 0.76 -22.49
N GLU A 61 1.31 2.00 -22.07
CA GLU A 61 2.19 2.72 -21.13
C GLU A 61 2.18 2.08 -19.75
N VAL A 62 3.30 2.18 -19.04
CA VAL A 62 3.45 1.63 -17.70
C VAL A 62 3.65 2.74 -16.68
N LEU A 63 2.68 2.91 -15.80
CA LEU A 63 2.77 3.80 -14.65
C LEU A 63 3.35 3.04 -13.45
N THR A 64 4.31 3.63 -12.76
CA THR A 64 4.94 3.07 -11.56
C THR A 64 4.77 4.01 -10.36
N GLU A 65 5.28 3.63 -9.19
CA GLU A 65 5.12 4.29 -7.90
C GLU A 65 3.69 4.20 -7.35
N GLY A 66 3.53 3.44 -6.27
CA GLY A 66 2.22 3.22 -5.62
C GLY A 66 1.42 4.51 -5.40
N PRO A 67 2.02 5.59 -4.82
CA PRO A 67 1.33 6.87 -4.62
C PRO A 67 0.85 7.55 -5.91
N ALA A 68 1.58 7.41 -7.01
CA ALA A 68 1.14 7.93 -8.30
C ALA A 68 -0.03 7.10 -8.86
N ILE A 69 0.09 5.77 -8.79
CA ILE A 69 -0.94 4.84 -9.31
C ILE A 69 -2.26 5.03 -8.57
N VAL A 70 -2.27 5.10 -7.24
CA VAL A 70 -3.52 5.23 -6.48
C VAL A 70 -4.24 6.55 -6.73
N GLN A 71 -3.50 7.64 -6.91
CA GLN A 71 -4.06 8.93 -7.28
C GLN A 71 -4.62 8.90 -8.72
N TYR A 72 -3.86 8.34 -9.66
CA TYR A 72 -4.28 8.19 -11.06
C TYR A 72 -5.60 7.43 -11.16
N LEU A 73 -5.72 6.27 -10.47
CA LEU A 73 -6.95 5.47 -10.48
C LEU A 73 -8.15 6.26 -9.93
N ALA A 74 -7.98 7.01 -8.83
CA ALA A 74 -9.03 7.84 -8.25
C ALA A 74 -9.45 8.98 -9.20
N ASP A 75 -8.47 9.64 -9.83
CA ASP A 75 -8.71 10.72 -10.78
C ASP A 75 -9.42 10.23 -12.06
N GLN A 76 -9.09 9.04 -12.57
CA GLN A 76 -9.77 8.42 -13.71
C GLN A 76 -11.27 8.19 -13.46
N LYS A 77 -11.67 8.00 -12.21
CA LYS A 77 -13.07 7.82 -11.82
C LYS A 77 -13.71 9.12 -11.29
N GLY A 78 -12.97 10.22 -11.24
CA GLY A 78 -13.45 11.48 -10.66
C GLY A 78 -13.86 11.34 -9.19
N ASN A 79 -13.27 10.38 -8.47
CA ASN A 79 -13.63 10.11 -7.07
C ASN A 79 -12.86 11.04 -6.14
N THR A 80 -13.47 12.20 -5.84
CA THR A 80 -12.89 13.22 -4.96
C THR A 80 -12.91 12.86 -3.46
N GLN A 81 -13.59 11.80 -3.07
CA GLN A 81 -13.52 11.28 -1.70
C GLN A 81 -12.24 10.47 -1.48
N LEU A 82 -11.88 9.60 -2.43
CA LEU A 82 -10.64 8.82 -2.33
C LEU A 82 -9.39 9.68 -2.59
N ALA A 83 -9.48 10.66 -3.50
CA ALA A 83 -8.43 11.64 -3.76
C ALA A 83 -9.06 13.00 -4.05
N PRO A 84 -8.92 14.01 -3.19
CA PRO A 84 -9.47 15.34 -3.41
C PRO A 84 -9.05 15.94 -4.75
N ALA A 85 -9.86 16.87 -5.28
CA ALA A 85 -9.61 17.48 -6.59
C ALA A 85 -8.21 18.13 -6.69
N ASN A 86 -7.56 17.99 -7.84
CA ASN A 86 -6.26 18.59 -8.11
C ASN A 86 -6.31 20.12 -7.93
N GLY A 87 -5.21 20.71 -7.47
CA GLY A 87 -5.10 22.15 -7.20
C GLY A 87 -5.70 22.61 -5.88
N THR A 88 -6.31 21.71 -5.09
CA THR A 88 -6.84 22.05 -3.76
C THR A 88 -5.82 21.78 -2.64
N LEU A 89 -5.96 22.50 -1.52
CA LEU A 89 -5.18 22.25 -0.32
C LEU A 89 -5.42 20.81 0.20
N ALA A 90 -6.65 20.31 0.10
CA ALA A 90 -6.97 18.94 0.49
C ALA A 90 -6.17 17.91 -0.31
N ARG A 91 -5.97 18.11 -1.64
CA ARG A 91 -5.10 17.27 -2.46
C ARG A 91 -3.63 17.40 -2.03
N ALA A 92 -3.18 18.61 -1.72
CA ALA A 92 -1.81 18.81 -1.22
C ALA A 92 -1.58 18.06 0.10
N ARG A 93 -2.56 18.07 1.02
CA ARG A 93 -2.51 17.27 2.26
C ARG A 93 -2.50 15.76 2.00
N LEU A 94 -3.26 15.28 1.03
CA LEU A 94 -3.17 13.88 0.59
C LEU A 94 -1.76 13.54 0.10
N GLN A 95 -1.19 14.37 -0.76
CA GLN A 95 0.16 14.17 -1.30
C GLN A 95 1.23 14.24 -0.20
N GLU A 96 1.11 15.17 0.75
CA GLU A 96 1.96 15.26 1.93
C GLU A 96 1.97 13.92 2.71
N MET A 97 0.78 13.37 2.98
CA MET A 97 0.66 12.09 3.69
C MET A 97 1.21 10.91 2.88
N LEU A 98 0.94 10.85 1.58
CA LEU A 98 1.50 9.82 0.69
C LEU A 98 3.03 9.89 0.65
N ASN A 99 3.62 11.09 0.58
CA ASN A 99 5.07 11.28 0.63
C ASN A 99 5.63 10.83 1.98
N TYR A 100 4.99 11.22 3.10
CA TYR A 100 5.39 10.77 4.44
C TYR A 100 5.40 9.24 4.54
N ILE A 101 4.32 8.58 4.13
CA ILE A 101 4.26 7.12 4.16
C ILE A 101 5.38 6.52 3.30
N THR A 102 5.66 7.07 2.12
CA THR A 102 6.68 6.56 1.20
C THR A 102 8.08 6.67 1.77
N SER A 103 8.48 7.87 2.20
CA SER A 103 9.86 8.16 2.59
C SER A 103 10.17 7.70 4.01
N GLU A 104 9.21 7.90 4.93
CA GLU A 104 9.45 7.71 6.35
C GLU A 104 9.06 6.31 6.87
N ILE A 105 8.04 5.70 6.28
CA ILE A 105 7.53 4.38 6.72
C ILE A 105 7.95 3.30 5.73
N HIS A 106 7.40 3.33 4.51
CA HIS A 106 7.60 2.26 3.53
C HIS A 106 9.09 1.99 3.26
N LYS A 107 9.84 3.03 2.93
CA LYS A 107 11.25 2.88 2.54
C LYS A 107 12.12 2.38 3.71
N THR A 108 11.73 2.70 4.95
CA THR A 108 12.43 2.25 6.15
C THR A 108 12.33 0.75 6.36
N TYR A 109 11.25 0.10 5.89
CA TYR A 109 11.15 -1.36 5.92
C TYR A 109 12.12 -2.08 4.97
N SER A 110 12.58 -1.43 3.91
CA SER A 110 13.33 -2.11 2.85
C SER A 110 14.54 -2.91 3.33
N PRO A 111 15.41 -2.40 4.22
CA PRO A 111 16.51 -3.18 4.77
C PRO A 111 16.05 -4.36 5.64
N LEU A 112 14.89 -4.25 6.31
CA LEU A 112 14.40 -5.28 7.22
C LEU A 112 13.98 -6.58 6.50
N PHE A 113 13.75 -6.52 5.19
CA PHE A 113 13.43 -7.67 4.35
C PHE A 113 14.65 -8.33 3.70
N LYS A 114 15.85 -7.80 3.93
CA LYS A 114 17.07 -8.37 3.40
C LYS A 114 17.73 -9.26 4.44
N ASP A 115 18.13 -10.46 4.04
CA ASP A 115 18.74 -11.43 4.94
C ASP A 115 20.13 -10.99 5.43
N ASP A 116 20.85 -10.22 4.61
CA ASP A 116 22.20 -9.72 4.86
C ASP A 116 22.26 -8.39 5.66
N THR A 117 21.13 -7.85 6.11
CA THR A 117 21.11 -6.61 6.89
C THR A 117 21.66 -6.86 8.29
N PRO A 118 22.72 -6.11 8.71
CA PRO A 118 23.27 -6.23 10.06
C PRO A 118 22.24 -5.96 11.16
N GLU A 119 22.34 -6.67 12.30
CA GLU A 119 21.37 -6.54 13.39
C GLU A 119 21.29 -5.11 13.95
N ALA A 120 22.41 -4.42 14.09
CA ALA A 120 22.42 -3.01 14.53
C ALA A 120 21.59 -2.11 13.59
N THR A 121 21.66 -2.36 12.28
CA THR A 121 20.84 -1.65 11.30
C THR A 121 19.37 -2.03 11.42
N ARG A 122 19.05 -3.30 11.69
CA ARG A 122 17.66 -3.74 11.90
C ARG A 122 17.05 -3.02 13.09
N GLU A 123 17.74 -2.99 14.21
CA GLU A 123 17.28 -2.30 15.43
C GLU A 123 17.14 -0.79 15.24
N GLU A 124 18.11 -0.15 14.57
CA GLU A 124 18.00 1.27 14.19
C GLU A 124 16.74 1.55 13.37
N ARG A 125 16.48 0.72 12.33
CA ARG A 125 15.30 0.88 11.46
C ARG A 125 14.00 0.63 12.20
N LYS A 126 13.92 -0.35 13.08
CA LYS A 126 12.76 -0.58 13.94
C LYS A 126 12.51 0.60 14.86
N ALA A 127 13.54 1.10 15.54
CA ALA A 127 13.44 2.29 16.40
C ALA A 127 13.01 3.53 15.60
N TYR A 128 13.47 3.67 14.36
CA TYR A 128 13.01 4.74 13.49
C TYR A 128 11.52 4.60 13.14
N LEU A 129 11.07 3.41 12.74
CA LEU A 129 9.66 3.13 12.45
C LEU A 129 8.76 3.42 13.65
N THR A 130 9.17 3.02 14.86
CA THR A 130 8.46 3.30 16.11
C THR A 130 8.16 4.81 16.23
N ARG A 131 9.18 5.67 16.08
CA ARG A 131 8.99 7.12 16.11
C ARG A 131 8.08 7.65 15.00
N ARG A 132 8.10 7.03 13.81
CA ARG A 132 7.21 7.43 12.70
C ARG A 132 5.77 7.01 12.94
N TYR A 133 5.55 5.87 13.55
CA TYR A 133 4.22 5.41 13.94
C TYR A 133 3.62 6.21 15.10
N GLU A 134 4.41 6.79 15.99
CA GLU A 134 3.92 7.75 17.01
C GLU A 134 3.18 8.96 16.38
N TYR A 135 3.67 9.45 15.25
CA TYR A 135 3.01 10.53 14.54
C TYR A 135 1.65 10.08 13.98
N ILE A 136 1.60 8.89 13.38
CA ILE A 136 0.36 8.31 12.85
C ILE A 136 -0.64 8.03 13.97
N GLU A 137 -0.17 7.47 15.09
CA GLU A 137 -1.00 7.22 16.28
C GLU A 137 -1.68 8.49 16.76
N ARG A 138 -0.94 9.61 16.87
CA ARG A 138 -1.51 10.91 17.29
C ARG A 138 -2.60 11.44 16.34
N ILE A 139 -2.50 11.14 15.06
CA ILE A 139 -3.54 11.47 14.08
C ILE A 139 -4.76 10.59 14.32
N LEU A 140 -4.57 9.28 14.33
CA LEU A 140 -5.65 8.29 14.41
C LEU A 140 -6.35 8.27 15.77
N ALA A 141 -5.69 8.74 16.83
CA ALA A 141 -6.33 8.94 18.15
C ALA A 141 -7.39 10.06 18.15
N LYS A 142 -7.38 10.94 17.14
CA LYS A 142 -8.31 12.08 17.04
C LYS A 142 -9.36 11.92 15.94
N GLN A 143 -9.12 11.03 14.99
CA GLN A 143 -9.98 10.85 13.81
C GLN A 143 -9.90 9.43 13.27
N GLN A 144 -10.90 9.04 12.50
CA GLN A 144 -11.00 7.66 12.00
C GLN A 144 -10.02 7.35 10.87
N TRP A 145 -9.71 8.33 10.02
CA TRP A 145 -8.88 8.19 8.81
C TRP A 145 -7.76 9.21 8.82
N LEU A 146 -6.72 8.99 8.05
CA LEU A 146 -5.52 9.85 8.03
C LEU A 146 -5.82 11.32 7.71
N LEU A 147 -6.87 11.58 6.93
CA LEU A 147 -7.20 12.93 6.45
C LEU A 147 -8.58 13.42 6.91
N GLY A 148 -9.16 12.82 7.97
CA GLY A 148 -10.43 13.26 8.56
C GLY A 148 -11.52 12.20 8.54
N ASP A 149 -12.66 12.51 7.90
CA ASP A 149 -13.90 11.78 8.12
C ASP A 149 -14.15 10.61 7.14
N HIS A 150 -13.33 10.47 6.10
CA HIS A 150 -13.52 9.43 5.10
C HIS A 150 -12.22 8.78 4.66
N PHE A 151 -12.35 7.52 4.23
CA PHE A 151 -11.25 6.72 3.71
C PHE A 151 -10.70 7.31 2.41
N THR A 152 -9.38 7.39 2.30
CA THR A 152 -8.65 7.90 1.14
C THR A 152 -7.62 6.89 0.63
N VAL A 153 -7.01 7.19 -0.51
CA VAL A 153 -5.92 6.36 -1.04
C VAL A 153 -4.70 6.29 -0.11
N ALA A 154 -4.51 7.30 0.78
CA ALA A 154 -3.45 7.27 1.78
C ALA A 154 -3.70 6.20 2.86
N ASP A 155 -4.97 5.99 3.23
CA ASP A 155 -5.35 4.95 4.19
C ASP A 155 -5.10 3.55 3.63
N ALA A 156 -5.41 3.32 2.35
CA ALA A 156 -5.09 2.07 1.66
C ALA A 156 -3.58 1.78 1.66
N TYR A 157 -2.78 2.82 1.45
CA TYR A 157 -1.33 2.69 1.42
C TYR A 157 -0.74 2.45 2.82
N LEU A 158 -1.16 3.23 3.83
CA LEU A 158 -0.72 3.02 5.20
C LEU A 158 -1.08 1.61 5.69
N PHE A 159 -2.33 1.18 5.47
CA PHE A 159 -2.76 -0.17 5.81
C PHE A 159 -1.82 -1.22 5.24
N THR A 160 -1.50 -1.11 3.96
CA THR A 160 -0.65 -2.07 3.26
C THR A 160 0.74 -2.18 3.89
N VAL A 161 1.42 -1.06 4.11
CA VAL A 161 2.80 -1.07 4.62
C VAL A 161 2.88 -1.39 6.12
N THR A 162 1.86 -1.04 6.90
CA THR A 162 1.81 -1.33 8.34
C THR A 162 1.70 -2.84 8.61
N ARG A 163 1.06 -3.60 7.72
CA ARG A 163 0.98 -5.07 7.84
C ARG A 163 2.35 -5.75 7.86
N TRP A 164 3.38 -5.10 7.33
CA TRP A 164 4.74 -5.65 7.31
C TRP A 164 5.39 -5.69 8.69
N ALA A 165 4.87 -4.94 9.67
CA ALA A 165 5.38 -4.95 11.04
C ALA A 165 5.46 -6.36 11.62
N ALA A 166 4.43 -7.19 11.40
CA ALA A 166 4.41 -8.57 11.85
C ALA A 166 5.54 -9.41 11.22
N ALA A 167 5.80 -9.26 9.92
CA ALA A 167 6.84 -10.01 9.21
C ALA A 167 8.26 -9.68 9.70
N VAL A 168 8.49 -8.44 10.13
CA VAL A 168 9.81 -8.00 10.65
C VAL A 168 9.87 -7.98 12.18
N LYS A 169 8.82 -8.49 12.86
CA LYS A 169 8.73 -8.54 14.33
C LYS A 169 8.88 -7.15 14.96
N LEU A 170 8.24 -6.14 14.37
CA LEU A 170 8.11 -4.81 14.97
C LEU A 170 6.86 -4.80 15.85
N ASP A 171 7.03 -4.55 17.13
CA ASP A 171 5.93 -4.44 18.08
C ASP A 171 5.19 -3.10 17.90
N LEU A 172 3.88 -3.18 17.61
CA LEU A 172 2.97 -2.03 17.49
C LEU A 172 1.91 -2.02 18.61
N SER A 173 2.03 -2.84 19.64
CA SER A 173 1.05 -2.95 20.75
C SER A 173 0.84 -1.62 21.49
N GLY A 174 1.83 -0.75 21.51
CA GLY A 174 1.77 0.60 22.09
C GLY A 174 0.95 1.62 21.27
N TYR A 175 0.37 1.24 20.12
CA TYR A 175 -0.34 2.13 19.20
C TYR A 175 -1.81 1.68 18.99
N PRO A 176 -2.68 1.82 20.01
CA PRO A 176 -4.04 1.28 19.95
C PRO A 176 -4.91 1.90 18.86
N ALA A 177 -4.76 3.20 18.55
CA ALA A 177 -5.51 3.84 17.47
C ALA A 177 -5.07 3.34 16.08
N LEU A 178 -3.77 3.11 15.89
CA LEU A 178 -3.24 2.50 14.67
C LEU A 178 -3.74 1.05 14.51
N LEU A 179 -3.78 0.26 15.59
CA LEU A 179 -4.30 -1.11 15.54
C LEU A 179 -5.80 -1.12 15.22
N ALA A 180 -6.60 -0.26 15.86
CA ALA A 180 -8.02 -0.10 15.55
C ALA A 180 -8.25 0.37 14.10
N PHE A 181 -7.38 1.22 13.58
CA PHE A 181 -7.40 1.61 12.17
C PHE A 181 -7.11 0.40 11.26
N GLN A 182 -6.10 -0.42 11.56
CA GLN A 182 -5.78 -1.62 10.78
C GLN A 182 -6.97 -2.59 10.73
N GLU A 183 -7.65 -2.81 11.85
CA GLU A 183 -8.86 -3.65 11.92
C GLU A 183 -10.00 -3.05 11.08
N ARG A 184 -10.26 -1.76 11.23
CA ARG A 184 -11.30 -1.05 10.49
C ARG A 184 -11.09 -1.11 8.98
N VAL A 185 -9.86 -0.89 8.51
CA VAL A 185 -9.51 -1.00 7.08
C VAL A 185 -9.63 -2.46 6.61
N ALA A 186 -9.16 -3.43 7.39
CA ALA A 186 -9.24 -4.85 7.05
C ALA A 186 -10.69 -5.34 6.87
N MET A 187 -11.67 -4.72 7.52
CA MET A 187 -13.09 -5.07 7.39
C MET A 187 -13.77 -4.50 6.13
N ARG A 188 -13.12 -3.63 5.38
CA ARG A 188 -13.72 -3.06 4.15
C ARG A 188 -13.87 -4.13 3.07
N PRO A 189 -15.03 -4.20 2.38
CA PRO A 189 -15.27 -5.22 1.34
C PRO A 189 -14.20 -5.19 0.22
N ALA A 190 -13.77 -4.01 -0.21
CA ALA A 190 -12.74 -3.84 -1.23
C ALA A 190 -11.36 -4.37 -0.77
N VAL A 191 -11.03 -4.18 0.50
CA VAL A 191 -9.78 -4.70 1.10
C VAL A 191 -9.84 -6.22 1.19
N GLN A 192 -10.97 -6.78 1.63
CA GLN A 192 -11.19 -8.23 1.68
C GLN A 192 -11.08 -8.85 0.29
N ALA A 193 -11.68 -8.23 -0.73
CA ALA A 193 -11.61 -8.69 -2.12
C ALA A 193 -10.17 -8.70 -2.65
N ALA A 194 -9.42 -7.62 -2.45
CA ALA A 194 -8.03 -7.53 -2.86
C ALA A 194 -7.15 -8.56 -2.14
N MET A 195 -7.31 -8.71 -0.83
CA MET A 195 -6.55 -9.68 -0.02
C MET A 195 -6.87 -11.12 -0.40
N LEU A 196 -8.14 -11.43 -0.72
CA LEU A 196 -8.54 -12.74 -1.20
C LEU A 196 -7.93 -13.04 -2.57
N ALA A 197 -7.98 -12.09 -3.50
CA ALA A 197 -7.41 -12.24 -4.84
C ALA A 197 -5.88 -12.45 -4.81
N GLU A 198 -5.19 -11.85 -3.82
CA GLU A 198 -3.75 -12.08 -3.60
C GLU A 198 -3.42 -13.33 -2.76
N GLY A 199 -4.44 -14.06 -2.29
CA GLY A 199 -4.26 -15.26 -1.45
C GLY A 199 -3.76 -14.97 -0.03
N LEU A 200 -3.94 -13.74 0.46
CA LEU A 200 -3.52 -13.33 1.81
C LEU A 200 -4.51 -13.72 2.91
N ILE A 201 -5.74 -13.99 2.52
CA ILE A 201 -6.80 -14.52 3.38
C ILE A 201 -7.54 -15.63 2.65
N LYS A 202 -8.22 -16.48 3.41
CA LYS A 202 -9.10 -17.52 2.84
C LYS A 202 -10.55 -17.04 2.80
N GLN A 203 -11.29 -17.49 1.81
CA GLN A 203 -12.73 -17.26 1.77
C GLN A 203 -13.36 -17.89 3.03
N LYS A 204 -14.14 -17.11 3.77
CA LYS A 204 -14.95 -17.71 4.85
C LYS A 204 -15.99 -18.62 4.18
N VAL A 205 -15.86 -19.92 4.39
CA VAL A 205 -16.93 -20.86 4.03
C VAL A 205 -18.09 -20.50 4.95
N ALA A 206 -19.22 -20.09 4.37
CA ALA A 206 -20.45 -19.94 5.14
C ALA A 206 -20.81 -21.30 5.73
N ALA A 207 -20.90 -21.35 7.07
CA ALA A 207 -21.35 -22.52 7.81
C ALA A 207 -22.85 -22.66 7.65
#